data_5f526fd25c86ef54ad8c81db0e3e4f46
#
_entry.id   5f526fd25c86ef54ad8c81db0e3e4f46
#
_cell.length_a   1.000
_cell.length_b   1.000
_cell.length_c   1.000
_cell.angle_alpha   90.00
_cell.angle_beta   90.00
_cell.angle_gamma   90.00
#
_symmetry.space_group_name_H-M   'P 1'
#
loop_
_entity.id
_entity.type
_entity.pdbx_description
1 polymer ?
#
loop_
_entity_poly.entity_id
_entity_poly.type
_entity_poly.pdbx_seq_one_letter_code
_entity_poly.pdbx_strand_id
1 'polypeptide(L)'
;LKGKTVYMTGKGTTPEYVMNYLLSENGLTDGDVTLEFKSEATEVASVLKEDSSAVGVLPQPFATAACIQNEALKPVLDLTEQWNLLNKENGSQLVTGVTIVRSDFLKENEEAVKLFIEDHKASAAYTSEHLDEAAEMVAALGIVEKAPIAKKAMPACNIVCITEMKSALSGYLSVLEAADAKSVGGQLPADDFYYLP
;
A
#
# COMPACT_ATOMS: atom_id res chain seq x y z
N LEU A 1 -9.31 -7.14 -16.99
CA LEU A 1 -9.92 -7.90 -15.88
C LEU A 1 -11.37 -8.29 -16.14
N LYS A 2 -12.00 -7.75 -17.21
CA LYS A 2 -13.40 -8.03 -17.53
C LYS A 2 -13.69 -9.55 -17.67
N GLY A 3 -14.73 -10.02 -16.98
CA GLY A 3 -15.13 -11.44 -16.91
C GLY A 3 -14.21 -12.31 -16.05
N LYS A 4 -13.30 -11.71 -15.27
CA LYS A 4 -12.39 -12.44 -14.38
C LYS A 4 -12.85 -12.40 -12.93
N THR A 5 -12.48 -13.43 -12.17
CA THR A 5 -12.49 -13.42 -10.73
C THR A 5 -11.11 -12.96 -10.24
N VAL A 6 -11.09 -11.99 -9.34
CA VAL A 6 -9.89 -11.45 -8.68
C VAL A 6 -9.94 -11.82 -7.22
N TYR A 7 -8.96 -12.60 -6.76
CA TYR A 7 -8.82 -13.02 -5.37
C TYR A 7 -7.99 -12.01 -4.61
N MET A 8 -8.48 -11.56 -3.45
CA MET A 8 -7.82 -10.56 -2.62
C MET A 8 -8.21 -10.69 -1.14
N THR A 9 -7.58 -9.90 -0.30
CA THR A 9 -7.96 -9.76 1.12
C THR A 9 -8.56 -8.38 1.38
N GLY A 10 -9.12 -8.16 2.58
CA GLY A 10 -9.51 -6.85 3.06
C GLY A 10 -10.92 -6.42 2.69
N LYS A 11 -11.88 -7.37 2.69
CA LYS A 11 -13.30 -7.07 2.51
C LYS A 11 -13.79 -6.03 3.53
N GLY A 12 -14.51 -5.02 3.09
CA GLY A 12 -15.03 -3.92 3.93
C GLY A 12 -13.94 -2.98 4.43
N THR A 13 -12.76 -2.96 3.79
CA THR A 13 -11.63 -2.13 4.19
C THR A 13 -10.92 -1.51 2.99
N THR A 14 -9.89 -0.74 3.25
CA THR A 14 -9.11 0.00 2.26
C THR A 14 -8.77 -0.75 0.96
N PRO A 15 -8.29 -2.02 0.98
CA PRO A 15 -7.99 -2.73 -0.26
C PRO A 15 -9.19 -2.89 -1.20
N GLU A 16 -10.37 -3.18 -0.65
CA GLU A 16 -11.59 -3.27 -1.45
C GLU A 16 -11.98 -1.91 -2.02
N TYR A 17 -11.93 -0.85 -1.21
CA TYR A 17 -12.29 0.51 -1.66
C TYR A 17 -11.37 1.00 -2.78
N VAL A 18 -10.07 0.79 -2.64
CA VAL A 18 -9.08 1.12 -3.66
C VAL A 18 -9.35 0.32 -4.95
N MET A 19 -9.59 -0.98 -4.83
CA MET A 19 -9.84 -1.82 -6.02
C MET A 19 -11.11 -1.40 -6.74
N ASN A 20 -12.19 -1.14 -6.02
CA ASN A 20 -13.44 -0.66 -6.60
C ASN A 20 -13.27 0.69 -7.30
N TYR A 21 -12.54 1.63 -6.70
CA TYR A 21 -12.20 2.90 -7.33
C TYR A 21 -11.43 2.70 -8.64
N LEU A 22 -10.36 1.91 -8.61
CA LEU A 22 -9.55 1.64 -9.81
C LEU A 22 -10.36 0.96 -10.92
N LEU A 23 -11.25 0.03 -10.58
CA LEU A 23 -12.13 -0.62 -11.55
C LEU A 23 -13.11 0.39 -12.17
N SER A 24 -13.78 1.17 -11.33
CA SER A 24 -14.75 2.18 -11.75
C SER A 24 -14.15 3.22 -12.69
N GLU A 25 -12.99 3.80 -12.32
CA GLU A 25 -12.29 4.80 -13.13
C GLU A 25 -11.79 4.24 -14.47
N ASN A 26 -11.63 2.93 -14.58
CA ASN A 26 -11.31 2.23 -15.83
C ASN A 26 -12.56 1.71 -16.56
N GLY A 27 -13.76 2.17 -16.19
CA GLY A 27 -15.02 1.83 -16.86
C GLY A 27 -15.49 0.38 -16.63
N LEU A 28 -15.00 -0.26 -15.57
CA LEU A 28 -15.46 -1.58 -15.14
C LEU A 28 -16.49 -1.39 -14.02
N THR A 29 -17.72 -1.81 -14.31
CA THR A 29 -18.85 -1.67 -13.38
C THR A 29 -19.10 -2.96 -12.61
N ASP A 30 -20.06 -2.90 -11.67
CA ASP A 30 -20.51 -4.08 -10.90
C ASP A 30 -20.89 -5.23 -11.84
N GLY A 31 -20.29 -6.40 -11.60
CA GLY A 31 -20.50 -7.59 -12.41
C GLY A 31 -19.51 -7.78 -13.57
N ASP A 32 -18.74 -6.74 -13.96
CA ASP A 32 -17.67 -6.90 -14.95
C ASP A 32 -16.47 -7.68 -14.40
N VAL A 33 -16.21 -7.54 -13.10
CA VAL A 33 -15.16 -8.24 -12.36
C VAL A 33 -15.73 -8.78 -11.06
N THR A 34 -15.49 -10.05 -10.76
CA THR A 34 -15.88 -10.64 -9.48
C THR A 34 -14.73 -10.51 -8.49
N LEU A 35 -14.94 -9.82 -7.36
CA LEU A 35 -13.98 -9.78 -6.26
C LEU A 35 -14.29 -10.90 -5.28
N GLU A 36 -13.37 -11.84 -5.10
CA GLU A 36 -13.46 -12.91 -4.13
C GLU A 36 -12.47 -12.70 -2.99
N PHE A 37 -13.00 -12.53 -1.77
CA PHE A 37 -12.19 -12.19 -0.61
C PHE A 37 -11.78 -13.42 0.19
N LYS A 38 -10.49 -13.50 0.49
CA LYS A 38 -9.88 -14.47 1.40
C LYS A 38 -9.54 -13.78 2.72
N SER A 39 -9.41 -14.56 3.77
CA SER A 39 -9.05 -14.04 5.09
C SER A 39 -7.59 -13.56 5.15
N GLU A 40 -6.70 -14.32 4.49
CA GLU A 40 -5.25 -14.10 4.55
C GLU A 40 -4.60 -14.09 3.17
N ALA A 41 -3.50 -13.33 3.04
CA ALA A 41 -2.72 -13.26 1.80
C ALA A 41 -2.16 -14.63 1.36
N THR A 42 -1.86 -15.50 2.30
CA THR A 42 -1.42 -16.89 2.06
C THR A 42 -2.48 -17.74 1.38
N GLU A 43 -3.76 -17.50 1.65
CA GLU A 43 -4.86 -18.20 0.96
C GLU A 43 -4.98 -17.74 -0.49
N VAL A 44 -4.81 -16.44 -0.76
CA VAL A 44 -4.75 -15.92 -2.13
C VAL A 44 -3.57 -16.54 -2.88
N ALA A 45 -2.39 -16.60 -2.26
CA ALA A 45 -1.21 -17.23 -2.86
C ALA A 45 -1.44 -18.73 -3.17
N SER A 46 -2.19 -19.43 -2.32
CA SER A 46 -2.55 -20.84 -2.54
C SER A 46 -3.46 -21.01 -3.77
N VAL A 47 -4.48 -20.17 -3.91
CA VAL A 47 -5.33 -20.16 -5.12
C VAL A 47 -4.51 -19.95 -6.39
N LEU A 48 -3.61 -18.95 -6.37
CA LEU A 48 -2.73 -18.66 -7.53
C LEU A 48 -1.76 -19.80 -7.84
N LYS A 49 -1.43 -20.63 -6.86
CA LYS A 49 -0.58 -21.81 -7.08
C LYS A 49 -1.33 -22.96 -7.73
N GLU A 50 -2.61 -23.13 -7.38
CA GLU A 50 -3.46 -24.24 -7.82
C GLU A 50 -4.10 -23.99 -9.19
N ASP A 51 -4.45 -22.72 -9.48
CA ASP A 51 -5.09 -22.30 -10.73
C ASP A 51 -4.20 -21.30 -11.50
N SER A 52 -3.58 -21.75 -12.58
CA SER A 52 -2.73 -20.93 -13.45
C SER A 52 -3.47 -19.81 -14.18
N SER A 53 -4.80 -19.84 -14.21
CA SER A 53 -5.64 -18.80 -14.82
C SER A 53 -6.17 -17.77 -13.80
N ALA A 54 -5.98 -18.02 -12.52
CA ALA A 54 -6.44 -17.15 -11.44
C ALA A 54 -5.70 -15.80 -11.46
N VAL A 55 -6.42 -14.76 -11.05
CA VAL A 55 -5.88 -13.42 -10.86
C VAL A 55 -5.98 -13.08 -9.38
N GLY A 56 -4.90 -12.59 -8.78
CA GLY A 56 -4.89 -12.21 -7.38
C GLY A 56 -4.26 -10.85 -7.14
N VAL A 57 -4.69 -10.20 -6.06
CA VAL A 57 -4.06 -9.00 -5.51
C VAL A 57 -3.37 -9.38 -4.21
N LEU A 58 -2.08 -9.17 -4.15
CA LEU A 58 -1.25 -9.47 -3.00
C LEU A 58 -0.40 -8.26 -2.62
N PRO A 59 -0.28 -7.94 -1.33
CA PRO A 59 0.68 -6.94 -0.88
C PRO A 59 2.11 -7.48 -0.96
N GLN A 60 3.10 -6.59 -0.97
CA GLN A 60 4.47 -6.98 -0.72
C GLN A 60 4.69 -7.28 0.79
N PRO A 61 5.50 -8.26 1.15
CA PRO A 61 6.36 -9.10 0.27
C PRO A 61 5.67 -10.37 -0.28
N PHE A 62 4.38 -10.58 -0.02
CA PHE A 62 3.65 -11.80 -0.42
C PHE A 62 3.63 -12.02 -1.94
N ALA A 63 3.43 -10.96 -2.72
CA ALA A 63 3.44 -11.04 -4.18
C ALA A 63 4.81 -11.55 -4.69
N THR A 64 5.90 -10.98 -4.17
CA THR A 64 7.26 -11.43 -4.52
C THR A 64 7.51 -12.87 -4.08
N ALA A 65 7.12 -13.25 -2.87
CA ALA A 65 7.28 -14.62 -2.37
C ALA A 65 6.50 -15.64 -3.21
N ALA A 66 5.26 -15.32 -3.59
CA ALA A 66 4.45 -16.16 -4.46
C ALA A 66 5.12 -16.37 -5.85
N CYS A 67 5.64 -15.30 -6.46
CA CYS A 67 6.35 -15.38 -7.73
C CYS A 67 7.69 -16.13 -7.65
N ILE A 68 8.36 -16.11 -6.49
CA ILE A 68 9.57 -16.93 -6.27
C ILE A 68 9.20 -18.41 -6.16
N GLN A 69 8.08 -18.74 -5.51
CA GLN A 69 7.63 -20.11 -5.33
C GLN A 69 6.99 -20.72 -6.58
N ASN A 70 6.46 -19.88 -7.47
CA ASN A 70 5.83 -20.30 -8.71
C ASN A 70 6.22 -19.34 -9.85
N GLU A 71 7.17 -19.77 -10.67
CA GLU A 71 7.71 -18.98 -11.79
C GLU A 71 6.67 -18.70 -12.91
N ALA A 72 5.54 -19.42 -12.93
CA ALA A 72 4.44 -19.15 -13.84
C ALA A 72 3.66 -17.88 -13.46
N LEU A 73 3.73 -17.44 -12.19
CA LEU A 73 3.11 -16.22 -11.73
C LEU A 73 3.93 -15.00 -12.15
N LYS A 74 3.22 -13.97 -12.60
CA LYS A 74 3.83 -12.69 -12.99
C LYS A 74 2.99 -11.55 -12.45
N PRO A 75 3.60 -10.52 -11.82
CA PRO A 75 2.92 -9.27 -11.58
C PRO A 75 2.62 -8.60 -12.93
N VAL A 76 1.37 -8.27 -13.18
CA VAL A 76 0.90 -7.68 -14.43
C VAL A 76 0.44 -6.25 -14.29
N LEU A 77 0.09 -5.84 -13.07
CA LEU A 77 -0.31 -4.49 -12.71
C LEU A 77 0.25 -4.15 -11.32
N ASP A 78 0.73 -2.93 -11.17
CA ASP A 78 1.03 -2.30 -9.90
C ASP A 78 -0.11 -1.31 -9.59
N LEU A 79 -0.79 -1.48 -8.44
CA LEU A 79 -1.93 -0.64 -8.09
C LEU A 79 -1.51 0.80 -7.78
N THR A 80 -0.29 1.02 -7.30
CA THR A 80 0.27 2.37 -7.10
C THR A 80 0.45 3.08 -8.43
N GLU A 81 1.00 2.40 -9.43
CA GLU A 81 1.13 2.97 -10.78
C GLU A 81 -0.25 3.29 -11.37
N GLN A 82 -1.22 2.39 -11.23
CA GLN A 82 -2.58 2.61 -11.73
C GLN A 82 -3.26 3.80 -11.03
N TRP A 83 -3.09 3.91 -9.72
CA TRP A 83 -3.56 5.07 -8.95
C TRP A 83 -2.94 6.37 -9.44
N ASN A 84 -1.62 6.41 -9.60
CA ASN A 84 -0.89 7.59 -10.04
C ASN A 84 -1.27 8.02 -11.46
N LEU A 85 -1.60 7.07 -12.35
CA LEU A 85 -2.08 7.38 -13.70
C LEU A 85 -3.43 8.12 -13.67
N LEU A 86 -4.34 7.71 -12.80
CA LEU A 86 -5.67 8.33 -12.65
C LEU A 86 -5.62 9.67 -11.92
N ASN A 87 -4.66 9.86 -11.03
CA ASN A 87 -4.60 10.99 -10.11
C ASN A 87 -3.46 11.98 -10.40
N LYS A 88 -2.96 12.02 -11.64
CA LYS A 88 -1.84 12.90 -12.04
C LYS A 88 -2.08 14.38 -11.77
N GLU A 89 -3.33 14.84 -11.94
CA GLU A 89 -3.66 16.27 -11.85
C GLU A 89 -3.87 16.72 -10.41
N ASN A 90 -4.30 15.84 -9.51
CA ASN A 90 -4.61 16.19 -8.12
C ASN A 90 -3.49 15.85 -7.12
N GLY A 91 -2.44 15.15 -7.58
CA GLY A 91 -1.28 14.78 -6.76
C GLY A 91 -1.56 13.69 -5.71
N SER A 92 -2.75 13.07 -5.73
CA SER A 92 -3.09 11.98 -4.82
C SER A 92 -2.21 10.77 -5.03
N GLN A 93 -1.80 10.13 -3.95
CA GLN A 93 -0.99 8.91 -3.96
C GLN A 93 -1.71 7.79 -3.23
N LEU A 94 -1.44 6.55 -3.62
CA LEU A 94 -1.89 5.36 -2.90
C LEU A 94 -1.03 5.16 -1.66
N VAL A 95 -1.51 5.67 -0.52
CA VAL A 95 -0.78 5.65 0.75
C VAL A 95 -1.21 4.44 1.58
N THR A 96 -0.27 3.55 1.89
CA THR A 96 -0.53 2.33 2.67
C THR A 96 -0.08 2.43 4.12
N GLY A 97 0.79 3.37 4.46
CA GLY A 97 1.28 3.57 5.82
C GLY A 97 1.52 5.04 6.13
N VAL A 98 1.22 5.43 7.36
CA VAL A 98 1.44 6.79 7.86
C VAL A 98 2.03 6.75 9.26
N THR A 99 2.84 7.76 9.60
CA THR A 99 3.23 8.02 10.97
C THR A 99 2.25 9.01 11.57
N ILE A 100 1.75 8.72 12.75
CA ILE A 100 0.88 9.62 13.52
C ILE A 100 1.57 10.03 14.81
N VAL A 101 1.32 11.27 15.24
CA VAL A 101 1.79 11.81 16.50
C VAL A 101 0.61 12.38 17.30
N ARG A 102 0.57 12.15 18.59
CA ARG A 102 -0.46 12.75 19.45
C ARG A 102 -0.21 14.25 19.57
N SER A 103 -1.28 15.05 19.50
CA SER A 103 -1.18 16.50 19.51
C SER A 103 -0.59 17.07 20.81
N ASP A 104 -0.82 16.43 21.96
CA ASP A 104 -0.22 16.79 23.24
C ASP A 104 1.29 16.54 23.24
N PHE A 105 1.73 15.36 22.78
CA PHE A 105 3.15 15.04 22.64
C PHE A 105 3.86 16.00 21.69
N LEU A 106 3.26 16.29 20.52
CA LEU A 106 3.81 17.22 19.55
C LEU A 106 4.05 18.61 20.16
N LYS A 107 3.08 19.15 20.91
CA LYS A 107 3.20 20.48 21.55
C LYS A 107 4.33 20.56 22.56
N GLU A 108 4.59 19.47 23.27
CA GLU A 108 5.62 19.43 24.31
C GLU A 108 7.00 19.04 23.78
N ASN A 109 7.06 18.36 22.61
CA ASN A 109 8.26 17.73 22.09
C ASN A 109 8.48 18.00 20.58
N GLU A 110 8.16 19.17 20.09
CA GLU A 110 8.19 19.49 18.66
C GLU A 110 9.57 19.22 18.03
N GLU A 111 10.65 19.59 18.71
CA GLU A 111 12.01 19.36 18.22
C GLU A 111 12.34 17.85 18.11
N ALA A 112 11.85 17.04 19.03
CA ALA A 112 12.03 15.58 18.94
C ALA A 112 11.25 14.99 17.74
N VAL A 113 10.07 15.54 17.43
CA VAL A 113 9.28 15.12 16.26
C VAL A 113 9.99 15.52 14.96
N LYS A 114 10.59 16.71 14.88
CA LYS A 114 11.39 17.12 13.72
C LYS A 114 12.59 16.21 13.50
N LEU A 115 13.36 15.91 14.55
CA LEU A 115 14.47 14.98 14.48
C LEU A 115 14.02 13.57 14.03
N PHE A 116 12.90 13.09 14.58
CA PHE A 116 12.34 11.81 14.14
C PHE A 116 12.01 11.80 12.65
N ILE A 117 11.44 12.88 12.10
CA ILE A 117 11.11 12.99 10.67
C ILE A 117 12.38 12.94 9.82
N GLU A 118 13.44 13.64 10.23
CA GLU A 118 14.74 13.60 9.55
C GLU A 118 15.35 12.19 9.56
N ASP A 119 15.37 11.54 10.71
CA ASP A 119 15.85 10.16 10.84
C ASP A 119 15.01 9.17 10.04
N HIS A 120 13.68 9.33 10.06
CA HIS A 120 12.77 8.49 9.26
C HIS A 120 13.03 8.67 7.77
N LYS A 121 13.21 9.91 7.31
CA LYS A 121 13.55 10.21 5.91
C LYS A 121 14.89 9.57 5.51
N ALA A 122 15.91 9.71 6.34
CA ALA A 122 17.21 9.08 6.12
C ALA A 122 17.11 7.54 6.10
N SER A 123 16.33 6.96 7.03
CA SER A 123 16.09 5.52 7.09
C SER A 123 15.34 5.01 5.85
N ALA A 124 14.33 5.72 5.37
CA ALA A 124 13.63 5.36 4.14
C ALA A 124 14.57 5.41 2.91
N ALA A 125 15.40 6.44 2.79
CA ALA A 125 16.39 6.54 1.72
C ALA A 125 17.41 5.39 1.79
N TYR A 126 17.89 5.05 2.98
CA TYR A 126 18.84 3.96 3.20
C TYR A 126 18.35 2.63 2.63
N THR A 127 17.04 2.34 2.73
CA THR A 127 16.48 1.07 2.23
C THR A 127 16.64 0.88 0.72
N SER A 128 16.70 1.97 -0.05
CA SER A 128 16.92 1.94 -1.50
C SER A 128 18.37 2.10 -1.89
N GLU A 129 19.14 2.91 -1.17
CA GLU A 129 20.54 3.20 -1.45
C GLU A 129 21.47 2.05 -1.02
N HIS A 130 21.08 1.31 0.03
CA HIS A 130 21.82 0.20 0.63
C HIS A 130 20.99 -1.09 0.66
N LEU A 131 20.38 -1.45 -0.48
CA LEU A 131 19.39 -2.51 -0.58
C LEU A 131 19.85 -3.85 0.01
N ASP A 132 21.11 -4.24 -0.19
CA ASP A 132 21.64 -5.51 0.29
C ASP A 132 21.74 -5.54 1.82
N GLU A 133 22.28 -4.49 2.41
CA GLU A 133 22.42 -4.37 3.86
C GLU A 133 21.02 -4.23 4.52
N ALA A 134 20.15 -3.42 3.93
CA ALA A 134 18.79 -3.24 4.42
C ALA A 134 17.98 -4.57 4.37
N ALA A 135 18.15 -5.38 3.33
CA ALA A 135 17.50 -6.69 3.23
C ALA A 135 18.00 -7.67 4.31
N GLU A 136 19.29 -7.66 4.63
CA GLU A 136 19.83 -8.45 5.74
C GLU A 136 19.29 -7.98 7.10
N MET A 137 19.20 -6.65 7.32
CA MET A 137 18.59 -6.09 8.53
C MET A 137 17.12 -6.48 8.67
N VAL A 138 16.33 -6.37 7.60
CA VAL A 138 14.91 -6.73 7.56
C VAL A 138 14.70 -8.21 7.89
N ALA A 139 15.56 -9.08 7.38
CA ALA A 139 15.51 -10.50 7.71
C ALA A 139 15.95 -10.79 9.16
N ALA A 140 17.01 -10.13 9.63
CA ALA A 140 17.49 -10.28 11.01
C ALA A 140 16.45 -9.82 12.06
N LEU A 141 15.65 -8.81 11.72
CA LEU A 141 14.53 -8.32 12.54
C LEU A 141 13.27 -9.20 12.43
N GLY A 142 13.26 -10.22 11.58
CA GLY A 142 12.12 -11.10 11.38
C GLY A 142 10.93 -10.45 10.65
N ILE A 143 11.14 -9.31 9.99
CA ILE A 143 10.09 -8.62 9.21
C ILE A 143 9.78 -9.41 7.93
N VAL A 144 10.81 -9.95 7.28
CA VAL A 144 10.70 -10.88 6.15
C VAL A 144 11.52 -12.11 6.48
N GLU A 145 11.03 -13.30 6.12
CA GLU A 145 11.65 -14.58 6.51
C GLU A 145 13.12 -14.72 6.07
N LYS A 146 13.46 -14.20 4.87
CA LYS A 146 14.79 -14.37 4.25
C LYS A 146 15.24 -13.12 3.51
N ALA A 147 16.51 -12.75 3.65
CA ALA A 147 17.11 -11.59 3.00
C ALA A 147 16.95 -11.59 1.45
N PRO A 148 17.09 -12.71 0.71
CA PRO A 148 16.84 -12.71 -0.73
C PRO A 148 15.39 -12.35 -1.12
N ILE A 149 14.41 -12.71 -0.30
CA ILE A 149 13.01 -12.32 -0.51
C ILE A 149 12.86 -10.82 -0.24
N ALA A 150 13.39 -10.33 0.89
CA ALA A 150 13.39 -8.92 1.24
C ALA A 150 14.04 -8.07 0.13
N LYS A 151 15.25 -8.43 -0.31
CA LYS A 151 15.97 -7.76 -1.40
C LYS A 151 15.14 -7.64 -2.68
N LYS A 152 14.42 -8.71 -3.04
CA LYS A 152 13.60 -8.74 -4.26
C LYS A 152 12.28 -7.98 -4.09
N ALA A 153 11.69 -7.94 -2.89
CA ALA A 153 10.42 -7.30 -2.61
C ALA A 153 10.53 -5.80 -2.34
N MET A 154 11.57 -5.35 -1.63
CA MET A 154 11.73 -3.98 -1.15
C MET A 154 11.61 -2.92 -2.25
N PRO A 155 12.16 -3.09 -3.47
CA PRO A 155 11.98 -2.11 -4.55
C PRO A 155 10.52 -1.88 -4.95
N ALA A 156 9.65 -2.88 -4.75
CA ALA A 156 8.22 -2.80 -5.04
C ALA A 156 7.37 -2.40 -3.82
N CYS A 157 7.99 -2.14 -2.65
CA CYS A 157 7.28 -1.72 -1.45
C CYS A 157 7.01 -0.22 -1.39
N ASN A 158 7.58 0.59 -2.28
CA ASN A 158 7.48 2.06 -2.27
C ASN A 158 7.81 2.67 -0.89
N ILE A 159 8.94 2.27 -0.30
CA ILE A 159 9.37 2.75 1.01
C ILE A 159 9.90 4.18 0.85
N VAL A 160 9.04 5.15 1.18
CA VAL A 160 9.33 6.58 1.07
C VAL A 160 8.87 7.33 2.32
N CYS A 161 9.49 8.47 2.58
CA CYS A 161 9.03 9.42 3.60
C CYS A 161 8.56 10.70 2.90
N ILE A 162 7.25 10.93 2.91
CA ILE A 162 6.62 12.12 2.31
C ILE A 162 6.23 13.06 3.43
N THR A 163 6.76 14.28 3.43
CA THR A 163 6.45 15.32 4.42
C THR A 163 5.34 16.28 3.95
N GLU A 164 5.22 16.52 2.65
CA GLU A 164 4.10 17.26 2.06
C GLU A 164 2.89 16.35 1.83
N MET A 165 2.44 15.73 2.91
CA MET A 165 1.47 14.63 2.88
C MET A 165 0.04 15.06 2.53
N LYS A 166 -0.32 16.34 2.70
CA LYS A 166 -1.70 16.79 2.51
C LYS A 166 -2.18 16.57 1.07
N SER A 167 -1.38 16.91 0.07
CA SER A 167 -1.72 16.67 -1.33
C SER A 167 -1.78 15.17 -1.67
N ALA A 168 -0.85 14.39 -1.13
CA ALA A 168 -0.82 12.94 -1.33
C ALA A 168 -2.04 12.25 -0.71
N LEU A 169 -2.47 12.69 0.48
CA LEU A 169 -3.53 12.05 1.24
C LEU A 169 -4.94 12.54 0.88
N SER A 170 -5.13 13.83 0.53
CA SER A 170 -6.47 14.41 0.37
C SER A 170 -7.34 13.67 -0.63
N GLY A 171 -6.83 13.39 -1.83
CA GLY A 171 -7.55 12.62 -2.85
C GLY A 171 -7.78 11.16 -2.43
N TYR A 172 -6.80 10.56 -1.77
CA TYR A 172 -6.90 9.21 -1.24
C TYR A 172 -8.00 9.09 -0.17
N LEU A 173 -8.00 9.99 0.81
CA LEU A 173 -9.02 10.02 1.87
C LEU A 173 -10.42 10.31 1.29
N SER A 174 -10.53 11.14 0.25
CA SER A 174 -11.82 11.39 -0.43
C SER A 174 -12.39 10.12 -1.08
N VAL A 175 -11.54 9.28 -1.67
CA VAL A 175 -11.97 7.97 -2.22
C VAL A 175 -12.45 7.05 -1.09
N LEU A 176 -11.74 7.00 0.03
CA LEU A 176 -12.14 6.19 1.17
C LEU A 176 -13.45 6.70 1.80
N GLU A 177 -13.61 8.03 1.95
CA GLU A 177 -14.85 8.63 2.47
C GLU A 177 -16.05 8.31 1.58
N ALA A 178 -15.87 8.42 0.27
CA ALA A 178 -16.93 8.12 -0.70
C ALA A 178 -17.35 6.64 -0.67
N ALA A 179 -16.41 5.73 -0.38
CA ALA A 179 -16.69 4.30 -0.24
C ALA A 179 -17.38 3.97 1.10
N ASP A 180 -16.83 4.49 2.19
CA ASP A 180 -17.40 4.39 3.55
C ASP A 180 -16.85 5.54 4.42
N ALA A 181 -17.69 6.52 4.75
CA ALA A 181 -17.30 7.66 5.58
C ALA A 181 -16.68 7.24 6.93
N LYS A 182 -17.07 6.09 7.48
CA LYS A 182 -16.47 5.58 8.74
C LYS A 182 -15.00 5.26 8.61
N SER A 183 -14.52 4.94 7.40
CA SER A 183 -13.10 4.63 7.15
C SER A 183 -12.18 5.83 7.41
N VAL A 184 -12.72 7.04 7.38
CA VAL A 184 -12.02 8.30 7.65
C VAL A 184 -12.51 9.01 8.91
N GLY A 185 -13.22 8.29 9.79
CA GLY A 185 -13.74 8.85 11.05
C GLY A 185 -15.06 9.62 10.91
N GLY A 186 -15.78 9.45 9.80
CA GLY A 186 -17.08 10.06 9.52
C GLY A 186 -17.03 11.33 8.68
N GLN A 187 -15.88 11.97 8.58
CA GLN A 187 -15.62 13.15 7.74
C GLN A 187 -14.14 13.28 7.41
N LEU A 188 -13.82 13.97 6.34
CA LEU A 188 -12.43 14.28 6.00
C LEU A 188 -11.76 15.11 7.08
N PRO A 189 -10.46 14.88 7.36
CA PRO A 189 -9.72 15.65 8.36
C PRO A 189 -9.56 17.11 7.94
N ALA A 190 -9.60 18.00 8.93
CA ALA A 190 -9.30 19.42 8.76
C ALA A 190 -7.79 19.67 8.62
N ASP A 191 -7.42 20.89 8.29
CA ASP A 191 -6.03 21.27 7.99
C ASP A 191 -5.07 21.05 9.18
N ASP A 192 -5.55 21.18 10.41
CA ASP A 192 -4.79 20.97 11.64
C ASP A 192 -4.48 19.50 11.96
N PHE A 193 -5.05 18.57 11.19
CA PHE A 193 -4.70 17.16 11.23
C PHE A 193 -3.29 16.90 10.66
N TYR A 194 -2.85 17.72 9.71
CA TYR A 194 -1.60 17.53 9.01
C TYR A 194 -0.49 18.35 9.68
N TYR A 195 0.49 17.67 10.25
CA TYR A 195 1.69 18.33 10.73
C TYR A 195 2.64 18.61 9.55
N LEU A 196 2.89 19.89 9.31
CA LEU A 196 3.85 20.36 8.29
C LEU A 196 5.05 20.97 9.06
N PRO A 197 6.21 20.28 9.13
CA PRO A 197 7.37 20.74 9.88
C PRO A 197 8.06 21.96 9.27
#